data_4b3ed3c6ba68ee45246fc6cd67c9c0c6
#
_entry.id   4b3ed3c6ba68ee45246fc6cd67c9c0c6
#
_cell.length_a   1.000
_cell.length_b   1.000
_cell.length_c   1.000
_cell.angle_alpha   90.00
_cell.angle_beta   90.00
_cell.angle_gamma   90.00
#
_symmetry.space_group_name_H-M   'P 1'
#
loop_
_entity.id
_entity.type
_entity.pdbx_description
1 polymer ?
#
loop_
_entity_poly.entity_id
_entity_poly.type
_entity_poly.pdbx_seq_one_letter_code
_entity_poly.pdbx_strand_id
1 'polypeptide(L)'
;MDEARERMLEIYNLSGCSEKPLSWFEELYSSSSRDRKLIPWDWMEPHPFLVEWVEENNHNGRALVVGSGLGEDAVFLHDKGWEVTAFDVSESAIEWARQLHNGIKIDWSVGDLLQPDESWFGSFDLVLEVHILQAIPEEIRNRAYKNLAPLLARGGFLVCIGRLE
;
A
#
# COMPACT_ATOMS: atom_id res chain seq x y z
N MET A 1 -9.65 -9.53 -21.99
CA MET A 1 -9.35 -8.68 -20.80
C MET A 1 -9.36 -9.61 -19.62
N ASP A 2 -8.51 -9.41 -18.62
CA ASP A 2 -8.44 -10.27 -17.44
C ASP A 2 -9.68 -10.05 -16.56
N GLU A 3 -10.33 -11.12 -16.09
CA GLU A 3 -11.55 -11.11 -15.25
C GLU A 3 -11.40 -10.17 -14.02
N ALA A 4 -10.24 -10.21 -13.38
CA ALA A 4 -9.93 -9.35 -12.24
C ALA A 4 -9.98 -7.85 -12.61
N ARG A 5 -9.48 -7.49 -13.79
CA ARG A 5 -9.46 -6.13 -14.27
C ARG A 5 -10.86 -5.64 -14.68
N GLU A 6 -11.66 -6.48 -15.29
CA GLU A 6 -13.05 -6.15 -15.64
C GLU A 6 -13.85 -5.87 -14.37
N ARG A 7 -13.76 -6.77 -13.38
CA ARG A 7 -14.40 -6.62 -12.09
C ARG A 7 -13.98 -5.33 -11.37
N MET A 8 -12.67 -5.03 -11.36
CA MET A 8 -12.15 -3.79 -10.78
C MET A 8 -12.78 -2.54 -11.43
N LEU A 9 -12.87 -2.52 -12.77
CA LEU A 9 -13.45 -1.39 -13.49
C LEU A 9 -14.94 -1.22 -13.21
N GLU A 10 -15.69 -2.34 -13.07
CA GLU A 10 -17.10 -2.29 -12.67
C GLU A 10 -17.27 -1.67 -11.29
N ILE A 11 -16.51 -2.14 -10.30
CA ILE A 11 -16.55 -1.61 -8.92
C ILE A 11 -16.17 -0.13 -8.91
N TYR A 12 -15.09 0.25 -9.59
CA TYR A 12 -14.63 1.64 -9.69
C TYR A 12 -15.70 2.54 -10.29
N ASN A 13 -16.34 2.14 -11.38
CA ASN A 13 -17.38 2.92 -12.05
C ASN A 13 -18.63 3.09 -11.19
N LEU A 14 -19.01 2.07 -10.41
CA LEU A 14 -20.13 2.13 -9.47
C LEU A 14 -19.84 3.03 -8.27
N SER A 15 -18.58 3.08 -7.83
CA SER A 15 -18.14 3.88 -6.68
C SER A 15 -17.85 5.34 -7.02
N GLY A 16 -17.71 5.70 -8.29
CA GLY A 16 -17.26 7.01 -8.77
C GLY A 16 -18.18 8.20 -8.42
N CYS A 17 -19.35 7.94 -7.81
CA CYS A 17 -20.26 8.94 -7.28
C CYS A 17 -20.25 9.00 -5.73
N SER A 18 -19.32 8.30 -5.09
CA SER A 18 -19.23 8.21 -3.63
C SER A 18 -18.58 9.46 -3.02
N GLU A 19 -19.09 9.90 -1.87
CA GLU A 19 -18.43 10.92 -1.03
C GLU A 19 -17.07 10.42 -0.48
N LYS A 20 -16.80 9.11 -0.60
CA LYS A 20 -15.56 8.45 -0.19
C LYS A 20 -14.81 7.92 -1.41
N PRO A 21 -13.92 8.69 -2.02
CA PRO A 21 -13.30 8.36 -3.30
C PRO A 21 -12.41 7.11 -3.29
N LEU A 22 -12.04 6.61 -2.10
CA LEU A 22 -11.21 5.41 -1.94
C LEU A 22 -12.01 4.17 -1.49
N SER A 23 -13.34 4.26 -1.35
CA SER A 23 -14.19 3.15 -0.86
C SER A 23 -14.22 1.95 -1.80
N TRP A 24 -13.93 2.12 -3.08
CA TRP A 24 -13.89 1.03 -4.04
C TRP A 24 -12.78 0.00 -3.77
N PHE A 25 -11.71 0.39 -3.09
CA PHE A 25 -10.68 -0.55 -2.64
C PHE A 25 -11.27 -1.56 -1.65
N GLU A 26 -12.02 -1.08 -0.65
CA GLU A 26 -12.69 -1.98 0.30
C GLU A 26 -13.67 -2.93 -0.40
N GLU A 27 -14.49 -2.43 -1.31
CA GLU A 27 -15.42 -3.24 -2.08
C GLU A 27 -14.69 -4.33 -2.88
N LEU A 28 -13.55 -4.00 -3.49
CA LEU A 28 -12.76 -4.96 -4.25
C LEU A 28 -12.25 -6.11 -3.38
N TYR A 29 -11.68 -5.80 -2.21
CA TYR A 29 -11.16 -6.81 -1.30
C TYR A 29 -12.25 -7.62 -0.62
N SER A 30 -13.29 -6.97 -0.07
CA SER A 30 -14.37 -7.62 0.66
C SER A 30 -15.17 -8.59 -0.21
N SER A 31 -15.42 -8.22 -1.46
CA SER A 31 -16.19 -9.05 -2.41
C SER A 31 -15.37 -10.10 -3.17
N SER A 32 -14.05 -10.15 -2.93
CA SER A 32 -13.17 -11.14 -3.59
C SER A 32 -13.29 -12.56 -3.06
N SER A 33 -14.01 -12.77 -1.95
CA SER A 33 -14.07 -14.08 -1.25
C SER A 33 -12.67 -14.64 -0.92
N ARG A 34 -11.68 -13.75 -0.77
CA ARG A 34 -10.26 -14.06 -0.54
C ARG A 34 -9.60 -14.88 -1.67
N ASP A 35 -10.10 -14.75 -2.87
CA ASP A 35 -9.40 -15.23 -4.06
C ASP A 35 -8.42 -14.16 -4.57
N ARG A 36 -7.12 -14.40 -4.37
CA ARG A 36 -6.04 -13.49 -4.79
C ARG A 36 -6.06 -13.19 -6.29
N LYS A 37 -6.56 -14.11 -7.10
CA LYS A 37 -6.66 -13.93 -8.56
C LYS A 37 -7.62 -12.80 -8.95
N LEU A 38 -8.53 -12.43 -8.04
CA LEU A 38 -9.47 -11.32 -8.25
C LEU A 38 -8.91 -9.94 -7.84
N ILE A 39 -7.67 -9.89 -7.36
CA ILE A 39 -6.96 -8.65 -7.03
C ILE A 39 -5.95 -8.35 -8.15
N PRO A 40 -6.21 -7.37 -9.04
CA PRO A 40 -5.45 -7.20 -10.28
C PRO A 40 -3.97 -6.83 -10.12
N TRP A 41 -3.60 -6.29 -8.95
CA TRP A 41 -2.24 -5.87 -8.63
C TRP A 41 -1.51 -6.80 -7.66
N ASP A 42 -2.15 -7.91 -7.27
CA ASP A 42 -1.53 -8.90 -6.40
C ASP A 42 -0.71 -9.91 -7.22
N TRP A 43 0.59 -9.71 -7.26
CA TRP A 43 1.51 -10.60 -7.97
C TRP A 43 2.05 -11.74 -7.10
N MET A 44 1.63 -11.81 -5.82
CA MET A 44 2.08 -12.82 -4.85
C MET A 44 3.60 -12.82 -4.61
N GLU A 45 4.25 -11.71 -4.94
CA GLU A 45 5.69 -11.49 -4.79
C GLU A 45 5.97 -9.99 -4.60
N PRO A 46 7.11 -9.62 -3.99
CA PRO A 46 7.47 -8.22 -3.84
C PRO A 46 7.73 -7.56 -5.20
N HIS A 47 7.50 -6.25 -5.26
CA HIS A 47 7.73 -5.50 -6.49
C HIS A 47 9.21 -5.54 -6.89
N PRO A 48 9.56 -5.88 -8.15
CA PRO A 48 10.97 -6.06 -8.57
C PRO A 48 11.83 -4.81 -8.36
N PHE A 49 11.30 -3.60 -8.56
CA PHE A 49 12.05 -2.36 -8.31
C PHE A 49 12.29 -2.11 -6.82
N LEU A 50 11.43 -2.59 -5.93
CA LEU A 50 11.70 -2.57 -4.50
C LEU A 50 12.85 -3.51 -4.15
N VAL A 51 12.85 -4.71 -4.72
CA VAL A 51 13.94 -5.68 -4.53
C VAL A 51 15.26 -5.09 -4.96
N GLU A 52 15.33 -4.51 -6.17
CA GLU A 52 16.52 -3.84 -6.71
C GLU A 52 16.98 -2.70 -5.78
N TRP A 53 16.06 -1.82 -5.36
CA TRP A 53 16.39 -0.70 -4.47
C TRP A 53 16.97 -1.18 -3.13
N VAL A 54 16.40 -2.21 -2.52
CA VAL A 54 16.88 -2.76 -1.25
C VAL A 54 18.26 -3.42 -1.40
N GLU A 55 18.53 -4.09 -2.53
CA GLU A 55 19.83 -4.71 -2.81
C GLU A 55 20.93 -3.66 -3.03
N GLU A 56 20.61 -2.53 -3.67
CA GLU A 56 21.54 -1.43 -3.92
C GLU A 56 21.76 -0.56 -2.68
N ASN A 57 20.77 -0.45 -1.80
CA ASN A 57 20.79 0.41 -0.63
C ASN A 57 20.77 -0.43 0.65
N ASN A 58 21.93 -0.71 1.19
CA ASN A 58 22.09 -1.51 2.40
C ASN A 58 21.68 -0.72 3.67
N HIS A 59 20.39 -0.39 3.78
CA HIS A 59 19.79 0.30 4.91
C HIS A 59 18.83 -0.61 5.67
N ASN A 60 18.54 -0.24 6.90
CA ASN A 60 17.48 -0.79 7.73
C ASN A 60 16.94 0.30 8.64
N GLY A 61 15.99 -0.01 9.48
CA GLY A 61 15.31 0.92 10.37
C GLY A 61 13.81 0.68 10.34
N ARG A 62 13.03 1.74 10.51
CA ARG A 62 11.57 1.68 10.49
C ARG A 62 11.05 1.99 9.09
N ALA A 63 10.26 1.09 8.53
CA ALA A 63 9.64 1.25 7.23
C ALA A 63 8.12 1.38 7.34
N LEU A 64 7.54 2.29 6.57
CA LEU A 64 6.10 2.41 6.37
C LEU A 64 5.76 2.01 4.94
N VAL A 65 4.86 1.03 4.79
CA VAL A 65 4.31 0.63 3.50
C VAL A 65 2.92 1.21 3.35
N VAL A 66 2.77 2.11 2.39
CA VAL A 66 1.53 2.86 2.12
C VAL A 66 0.67 2.09 1.13
N GLY A 67 -0.60 1.83 1.48
CA GLY A 67 -1.50 1.06 0.62
C GLY A 67 -0.98 -0.35 0.41
N SER A 68 -0.72 -1.04 1.53
CA SER A 68 0.04 -2.30 1.55
C SER A 68 -0.66 -3.49 0.87
N GLY A 69 -1.95 -3.39 0.61
CA GLY A 69 -2.73 -4.48 0.05
C GLY A 69 -2.58 -5.77 0.86
N LEU A 70 -2.23 -6.86 0.20
CA LEU A 70 -2.01 -8.16 0.85
C LEU A 70 -0.61 -8.34 1.46
N GLY A 71 0.29 -7.35 1.32
CA GLY A 71 1.48 -7.20 2.14
C GLY A 71 2.75 -7.86 1.66
N GLU A 72 2.88 -8.26 0.39
CA GLU A 72 4.09 -8.92 -0.12
C GLU A 72 5.34 -8.01 0.02
N ASP A 73 5.21 -6.72 -0.29
CA ASP A 73 6.30 -5.75 -0.12
C ASP A 73 6.67 -5.57 1.36
N ALA A 74 5.66 -5.56 2.24
CA ALA A 74 5.87 -5.42 3.68
C ALA A 74 6.62 -6.62 4.26
N VAL A 75 6.23 -7.84 3.86
CA VAL A 75 6.92 -9.08 4.27
C VAL A 75 8.36 -9.10 3.76
N PHE A 76 8.57 -8.73 2.50
CA PHE A 76 9.91 -8.64 1.93
C PHE A 76 10.81 -7.67 2.73
N LEU A 77 10.33 -6.48 3.07
CA LEU A 77 11.09 -5.52 3.89
C LEU A 77 11.39 -6.08 5.27
N HIS A 78 10.42 -6.74 5.91
CA HIS A 78 10.61 -7.41 7.20
C HIS A 78 11.73 -8.47 7.11
N ASP A 79 11.72 -9.30 6.07
CA ASP A 79 12.72 -10.34 5.86
C ASP A 79 14.13 -9.76 5.60
N LYS A 80 14.20 -8.52 5.12
CA LYS A 80 15.44 -7.75 4.95
C LYS A 80 15.87 -6.97 6.19
N GLY A 81 15.17 -7.15 7.32
CA GLY A 81 15.54 -6.59 8.62
C GLY A 81 14.93 -5.24 8.96
N TRP A 82 13.93 -4.78 8.21
CA TRP A 82 13.18 -3.57 8.54
C TRP A 82 12.14 -3.85 9.63
N GLU A 83 11.94 -2.88 10.52
CA GLU A 83 10.77 -2.83 11.41
C GLU A 83 9.61 -2.21 10.64
N VAL A 84 8.63 -3.03 10.25
CA VAL A 84 7.62 -2.65 9.27
C VAL A 84 6.30 -2.31 9.93
N THR A 85 5.78 -1.12 9.58
CA THR A 85 4.37 -0.74 9.71
C THR A 85 3.77 -0.72 8.30
N ALA A 86 2.61 -1.33 8.12
CA ALA A 86 1.92 -1.39 6.84
C ALA A 86 0.47 -0.97 7.03
N PHE A 87 -0.04 -0.07 6.20
CA PHE A 87 -1.44 0.31 6.26
C PHE A 87 -2.11 0.28 4.90
N ASP A 88 -3.39 0.04 4.93
CA ASP A 88 -4.29 0.15 3.78
C ASP A 88 -5.60 0.80 4.20
N VAL A 89 -6.28 1.44 3.27
CA VAL A 89 -7.60 2.03 3.51
C VAL A 89 -8.68 0.96 3.63
N SER A 90 -8.43 -0.23 3.09
CA SER A 90 -9.31 -1.38 3.15
C SER A 90 -9.06 -2.22 4.40
N GLU A 91 -10.07 -2.28 5.27
CA GLU A 91 -10.06 -3.17 6.44
C GLU A 91 -9.98 -4.64 6.03
N SER A 92 -10.70 -5.03 4.97
CA SER A 92 -10.67 -6.39 4.42
C SER A 92 -9.28 -6.79 3.91
N ALA A 93 -8.54 -5.86 3.28
CA ALA A 93 -7.16 -6.10 2.86
C ALA A 93 -6.25 -6.35 4.06
N ILE A 94 -6.34 -5.52 5.10
CA ILE A 94 -5.53 -5.65 6.31
C ILE A 94 -5.83 -6.94 7.07
N GLU A 95 -7.10 -7.29 7.24
CA GLU A 95 -7.47 -8.57 7.88
C GLU A 95 -6.94 -9.77 7.09
N TRP A 96 -7.04 -9.70 5.77
CA TRP A 96 -6.54 -10.76 4.90
C TRP A 96 -5.00 -10.86 4.97
N ALA A 97 -4.29 -9.74 4.91
CA ALA A 97 -2.84 -9.70 5.06
C ALA A 97 -2.37 -10.30 6.39
N ARG A 98 -3.02 -9.94 7.51
CA ARG A 98 -2.74 -10.53 8.84
C ARG A 98 -2.89 -12.05 8.85
N GLN A 99 -3.86 -12.60 8.14
CA GLN A 99 -4.08 -14.05 8.06
C GLN A 99 -3.07 -14.74 7.16
N LEU A 100 -2.76 -14.14 5.98
CA LEU A 100 -1.76 -14.67 5.06
C LEU A 100 -0.37 -14.74 5.70
N HIS A 101 -0.03 -13.74 6.49
CA HIS A 101 1.29 -13.55 7.08
C HIS A 101 1.28 -13.72 8.59
N ASN A 102 0.42 -14.62 9.08
CA ASN A 102 0.32 -14.93 10.50
C ASN A 102 1.68 -15.39 11.05
N GLY A 103 2.09 -14.79 12.16
CA GLY A 103 3.39 -15.07 12.81
C GLY A 103 4.55 -14.19 12.33
N ILE A 104 4.38 -13.39 11.27
CA ILE A 104 5.35 -12.37 10.87
C ILE A 104 5.07 -11.07 11.64
N LYS A 105 6.10 -10.51 12.29
CA LYS A 105 5.97 -9.31 13.11
C LYS A 105 5.92 -8.05 12.25
N ILE A 106 4.75 -7.72 11.75
CA ILE A 106 4.44 -6.48 11.04
C ILE A 106 3.29 -5.78 11.76
N ASP A 107 3.40 -4.46 11.94
CA ASP A 107 2.32 -3.63 12.47
C ASP A 107 1.34 -3.28 11.35
N TRP A 108 0.25 -4.04 11.28
CA TRP A 108 -0.80 -3.87 10.30
C TRP A 108 -1.87 -2.90 10.79
N SER A 109 -2.15 -1.85 10.05
CA SER A 109 -3.11 -0.81 10.40
C SER A 109 -4.10 -0.52 9.27
N VAL A 110 -5.33 -0.19 9.62
CA VAL A 110 -6.25 0.48 8.69
C VAL A 110 -5.97 1.98 8.76
N GLY A 111 -5.72 2.62 7.61
CA GLY A 111 -5.35 4.02 7.56
C GLY A 111 -5.62 4.65 6.19
N ASP A 112 -5.66 5.97 6.18
CA ASP A 112 -5.92 6.76 4.96
C ASP A 112 -4.76 7.75 4.74
N LEU A 113 -4.10 7.66 3.58
CA LEU A 113 -3.02 8.59 3.22
C LEU A 113 -3.50 10.04 3.14
N LEU A 114 -4.79 10.28 2.91
CA LEU A 114 -5.37 11.62 2.93
C LEU A 114 -5.46 12.21 4.34
N GLN A 115 -5.40 11.36 5.36
CA GLN A 115 -5.46 11.71 6.78
C GLN A 115 -4.59 10.74 7.60
N PRO A 116 -3.24 10.78 7.42
CA PRO A 116 -2.34 9.85 8.11
C PRO A 116 -2.37 10.06 9.63
N ASP A 117 -2.05 8.99 10.36
CA ASP A 117 -1.91 9.04 11.82
C ASP A 117 -0.78 10.02 12.20
N GLU A 118 -1.09 10.97 13.06
CA GLU A 118 -0.14 12.00 13.50
C GLU A 118 1.07 11.40 14.25
N SER A 119 0.89 10.24 14.90
CA SER A 119 1.98 9.53 15.59
C SER A 119 3.07 9.02 14.62
N TRP A 120 2.77 8.97 13.34
CA TRP A 120 3.70 8.53 12.30
C TRP A 120 4.62 9.64 11.79
N PHE A 121 4.30 10.92 12.07
CA PHE A 121 5.12 12.03 11.57
C PHE A 121 6.56 11.96 12.09
N GLY A 122 7.51 12.11 11.17
CA GLY A 122 8.93 12.08 11.46
C GLY A 122 9.47 10.73 11.94
N SER A 123 8.76 9.62 11.71
CA SER A 123 9.02 8.34 12.37
C SER A 123 9.71 7.28 11.51
N PHE A 124 9.70 7.40 10.18
CA PHE A 124 10.13 6.31 9.31
C PHE A 124 11.40 6.64 8.53
N ASP A 125 12.33 5.68 8.53
CA ASP A 125 13.57 5.74 7.74
C ASP A 125 13.32 5.40 6.26
N LEU A 126 12.22 4.68 5.99
CA LEU A 126 11.71 4.39 4.66
C LEU A 126 10.19 4.58 4.63
N VAL A 127 9.70 5.34 3.67
CA VAL A 127 8.28 5.37 3.28
C VAL A 127 8.18 4.84 1.85
N LEU A 128 7.47 3.74 1.67
CA LEU A 128 7.27 3.07 0.38
C LEU A 128 5.84 3.26 -0.10
N GLU A 129 5.67 3.78 -1.31
CA GLU A 129 4.40 3.70 -2.04
C GLU A 129 4.62 3.00 -3.40
N VAL A 130 3.75 2.07 -3.72
CA VAL A 130 3.79 1.29 -4.97
C VAL A 130 2.45 1.42 -5.67
N HIS A 131 2.42 2.18 -6.76
CA HIS A 131 1.23 2.41 -7.60
C HIS A 131 0.02 3.06 -6.90
N ILE A 132 0.16 3.54 -5.66
CA ILE A 132 -0.95 4.12 -4.90
C ILE A 132 -1.32 5.51 -5.42
N LEU A 133 -0.34 6.39 -5.62
CA LEU A 133 -0.61 7.76 -6.11
C LEU A 133 -1.30 7.75 -7.48
N GLN A 134 -0.93 6.83 -8.36
CA GLN A 134 -1.58 6.72 -9.67
C GLN A 134 -3.00 6.15 -9.61
N ALA A 135 -3.34 5.38 -8.56
CA ALA A 135 -4.67 4.82 -8.34
C ALA A 135 -5.64 5.81 -7.64
N ILE A 136 -5.11 6.87 -7.03
CA ILE A 136 -5.89 7.92 -6.39
C ILE A 136 -6.41 8.91 -7.44
N PRO A 137 -7.69 9.34 -7.38
CA PRO A 137 -8.23 10.37 -8.27
C PRO A 137 -7.37 11.63 -8.29
N GLU A 138 -7.22 12.23 -9.48
CA GLU A 138 -6.31 13.37 -9.71
C GLU A 138 -6.61 14.55 -8.78
N GLU A 139 -7.88 14.80 -8.49
CA GLU A 139 -8.35 15.93 -7.68
C GLU A 139 -7.80 15.90 -6.24
N ILE A 140 -7.50 14.69 -5.73
CA ILE A 140 -7.00 14.51 -4.36
C ILE A 140 -5.56 14.01 -4.31
N ARG A 141 -4.96 13.63 -5.45
CA ARG A 141 -3.59 13.10 -5.56
C ARG A 141 -2.54 14.04 -4.96
N ASN A 142 -2.64 15.34 -5.21
CA ASN A 142 -1.72 16.33 -4.66
C ASN A 142 -1.76 16.39 -3.13
N ARG A 143 -2.93 16.21 -2.53
CA ARG A 143 -3.07 16.15 -1.07
C ARG A 143 -2.43 14.88 -0.53
N ALA A 144 -2.66 13.73 -1.14
CA ALA A 144 -2.04 12.47 -0.79
C ALA A 144 -0.50 12.55 -0.89
N TYR A 145 0.02 13.08 -1.98
CA TYR A 145 1.45 13.25 -2.20
C TYR A 145 2.12 14.11 -1.11
N LYS A 146 1.50 15.23 -0.74
CA LYS A 146 2.03 16.14 0.31
C LYS A 146 2.08 15.49 1.69
N ASN A 147 1.30 14.44 1.93
CA ASN A 147 1.26 13.73 3.21
C ASN A 147 2.38 12.69 3.35
N LEU A 148 3.13 12.35 2.28
CA LEU A 148 4.20 11.35 2.34
C LEU A 148 5.46 11.88 3.04
N ALA A 149 5.97 13.03 2.63
CA ALA A 149 7.22 13.58 3.15
C ALA A 149 7.21 13.81 4.68
N PRO A 150 6.11 14.30 5.31
CA PRO A 150 6.05 14.47 6.75
C PRO A 150 6.19 13.17 7.57
N LEU A 151 5.97 12.01 6.98
CA LEU A 151 6.11 10.70 7.63
C LEU A 151 7.58 10.29 7.81
N LEU A 152 8.48 10.88 7.02
CA LEU A 152 9.91 10.56 7.05
C LEU A 152 10.61 11.09 8.29
N ALA A 153 11.44 10.24 8.89
CA ALA A 153 12.47 10.66 9.81
C ALA A 153 13.55 11.48 9.07
N ARG A 154 14.34 12.22 9.83
CA ARG A 154 15.46 13.00 9.25
C ARG A 154 16.44 12.06 8.54
N GLY A 155 16.67 12.31 7.26
CA GLY A 155 17.54 11.49 6.43
C GLY A 155 16.91 10.20 5.91
N GLY A 156 15.60 10.01 6.11
CA GLY A 156 14.85 8.89 5.56
C GLY A 156 14.64 8.97 4.06
N PHE A 157 14.23 7.85 3.47
CA PHE A 157 14.00 7.68 2.04
C PHE A 157 12.51 7.60 1.74
N LEU A 158 12.07 8.35 0.74
CA LEU A 158 10.77 8.16 0.10
C LEU A 158 10.98 7.40 -1.21
N VAL A 159 10.47 6.18 -1.29
CA VAL A 159 10.51 5.35 -2.49
C VAL A 159 9.11 5.30 -3.10
N CYS A 160 8.97 5.88 -4.27
CA CYS A 160 7.72 5.87 -5.04
C CYS A 160 7.93 5.05 -6.30
N ILE A 161 7.13 4.01 -6.47
CA ILE A 161 7.14 3.15 -7.65
C ILE A 161 5.83 3.33 -8.41
N GLY A 162 5.94 3.77 -9.66
CA GLY A 162 4.80 4.03 -10.51
C GLY A 162 5.11 3.76 -11.97
N ARG A 163 4.09 3.83 -12.84
CA ARG A 163 4.26 3.76 -14.29
C ARG A 163 4.49 5.15 -14.83
N LEU A 164 5.41 5.26 -15.78
CA LEU A 164 5.51 6.42 -16.64
C LEU A 164 4.40 6.31 -17.71
N GLU A 165 3.65 7.40 -17.92
CA GLU A 165 2.69 7.51 -19.02
C GLU A 165 3.39 7.65 -20.37
#